data_1fcd9e847065f964f98e0b4b85453f47
#
_entry.id   1fcd9e847065f964f98e0b4b85453f47
#
_cell.length_a   1.000
_cell.length_b   1.000
_cell.length_c   1.000
_cell.angle_alpha   90.00
_cell.angle_beta   90.00
_cell.angle_gamma   90.00
#
_symmetry.space_group_name_H-M   'P 1'
#
loop_
_entity.id
_entity.type
_entity.pdbx_description
1 polymer ?
#
loop_
_entity_poly.entity_id
_entity_poly.type
_entity_poly.pdbx_seq_one_letter_code
_entity_poly.pdbx_strand_id
1 'polypeptide(L)'
;TRIIYELGAQNSLKGCTSSCSTAPEDSIEVVSDILTPNIEKIISLKPNLVVATAMLGAQHIRSLEKFGIKVLMLPYPQSVDEVFEQYLEIAEIVGKGQIAQQHLKEYRSHIEQVSQSMGKRDESLFIQIGADPLFAATEGTFLSNCAEVCGLRNIMDSTSNGLVNKEFVITSNPKWMLLILMDNLQEKAY
;
A
#
# COMPACT_ATOMS: atom_id res chain seq x y z
N THR A 1 -7.53 -4.12 6.04
CA THR A 1 -8.04 -3.97 7.43
C THR A 1 -8.21 -2.50 7.76
N ARG A 2 -7.19 -1.65 7.66
CA ARG A 2 -7.25 -0.22 8.03
C ARG A 2 -8.43 0.52 7.37
N ILE A 3 -8.66 0.35 6.07
CA ILE A 3 -9.80 0.92 5.34
C ILE A 3 -11.13 0.56 6.02
N ILE A 4 -11.30 -0.69 6.45
CA ILE A 4 -12.52 -1.16 7.12
C ILE A 4 -12.77 -0.41 8.44
N TYR A 5 -11.71 -0.14 9.20
CA TYR A 5 -11.80 0.64 10.44
C TYR A 5 -12.13 2.11 10.18
N GLU A 6 -11.50 2.73 9.20
CA GLU A 6 -11.78 4.13 8.80
C GLU A 6 -13.23 4.31 8.34
N LEU A 7 -13.82 3.29 7.74
CA LEU A 7 -15.22 3.26 7.33
C LEU A 7 -16.20 2.93 8.46
N GLY A 8 -15.72 2.63 9.67
CA GLY A 8 -16.56 2.19 10.79
C GLY A 8 -17.27 0.85 10.51
N ALA A 9 -16.64 -0.05 9.75
CA ALA A 9 -17.18 -1.33 9.31
C ALA A 9 -16.48 -2.54 9.94
N GLN A 10 -15.77 -2.36 11.07
CA GLN A 10 -14.98 -3.41 11.74
C GLN A 10 -15.81 -4.65 12.12
N ASN A 11 -17.12 -4.50 12.36
CA ASN A 11 -18.02 -5.64 12.61
C ASN A 11 -18.14 -6.60 11.41
N SER A 12 -17.73 -6.18 10.21
CA SER A 12 -17.68 -7.02 9.01
C SER A 12 -16.43 -7.90 8.95
N LEU A 13 -15.42 -7.62 9.77
CA LEU A 13 -14.18 -8.39 9.80
C LEU A 13 -14.37 -9.72 10.51
N LYS A 14 -13.90 -10.81 9.89
CA LYS A 14 -13.84 -12.15 10.47
C LYS A 14 -12.40 -12.56 10.79
N GLY A 15 -11.44 -12.01 10.05
CA GLY A 15 -10.03 -12.30 10.22
C GLY A 15 -9.14 -11.23 9.61
N CYS A 16 -7.89 -11.19 10.05
CA CYS A 16 -6.88 -10.25 9.59
C CYS A 16 -5.52 -10.93 9.45
N THR A 17 -4.53 -10.20 8.94
CA THR A 17 -3.14 -10.62 8.96
C THR A 17 -2.44 -10.21 10.26
N SER A 18 -1.33 -10.86 10.60
CA SER A 18 -0.49 -10.50 11.76
C SER A 18 0.08 -9.07 11.71
N SER A 19 0.13 -8.47 10.51
CA SER A 19 0.55 -7.08 10.33
C SER A 19 -0.50 -6.03 10.74
N CYS A 20 -1.70 -6.46 11.11
CA CYS A 20 -2.77 -5.58 11.57
C CYS A 20 -2.62 -5.36 13.07
N SER A 21 -2.17 -4.19 13.50
CA SER A 21 -1.98 -3.90 14.94
C SER A 21 -3.30 -3.78 15.72
N THR A 22 -4.31 -3.18 15.14
CA THR A 22 -5.58 -2.84 15.82
C THR A 22 -6.56 -4.02 15.87
N ALA A 23 -6.68 -4.80 14.78
CA ALA A 23 -7.71 -5.82 14.68
C ALA A 23 -7.61 -6.95 15.73
N PRO A 24 -6.43 -7.43 16.14
CA PRO A 24 -6.32 -8.41 17.23
C PRO A 24 -6.76 -7.86 18.60
N GLU A 25 -6.62 -6.56 18.84
CA GLU A 25 -7.11 -5.91 20.07
C GLU A 25 -8.64 -5.95 20.16
N ASP A 26 -9.31 -5.90 19.01
CA ASP A 26 -10.76 -6.07 18.90
C ASP A 26 -11.19 -7.55 18.78
N SER A 27 -10.33 -8.48 19.17
CA SER A 27 -10.58 -9.92 19.10
C SER A 27 -10.83 -10.47 17.69
N ILE A 28 -10.36 -9.78 16.66
CA ILE A 28 -10.39 -10.29 15.27
C ILE A 28 -9.29 -11.34 15.11
N GLU A 29 -9.67 -12.49 14.59
CA GLU A 29 -8.77 -13.64 14.43
C GLU A 29 -7.62 -13.36 13.45
N VAL A 30 -6.38 -13.63 13.86
CA VAL A 30 -5.24 -13.64 12.94
C VAL A 30 -5.26 -14.94 12.14
N VAL A 31 -5.43 -14.82 10.84
CA VAL A 31 -5.59 -15.94 9.89
C VAL A 31 -4.45 -16.09 8.90
N SER A 32 -3.54 -15.14 8.89
CA SER A 32 -2.40 -15.11 7.97
C SER A 32 -1.26 -14.29 8.55
N ASP A 33 -0.03 -14.67 8.25
CA ASP A 33 1.06 -13.69 8.17
C ASP A 33 1.04 -13.03 6.77
N ILE A 34 2.12 -12.33 6.40
CA ILE A 34 2.20 -11.62 5.12
C ILE A 34 2.16 -12.59 3.92
N LEU A 35 2.71 -13.81 4.07
CA LEU A 35 2.94 -14.74 2.96
C LEU A 35 2.18 -16.04 3.09
N THR A 36 1.83 -16.46 4.32
CA THR A 36 1.34 -17.81 4.60
C THR A 36 -0.06 -17.78 5.22
N PRO A 37 -1.12 -17.88 4.40
CA PRO A 37 -2.48 -17.91 4.91
C PRO A 37 -2.78 -19.27 5.56
N ASN A 38 -3.44 -19.26 6.71
CA ASN A 38 -4.02 -20.44 7.33
C ASN A 38 -5.39 -20.72 6.70
N ILE A 39 -5.39 -21.51 5.63
CA ILE A 39 -6.59 -21.81 4.84
C ILE A 39 -7.67 -22.49 5.69
N GLU A 40 -7.31 -23.42 6.58
CA GLU A 40 -8.26 -24.11 7.45
C GLU A 40 -8.95 -23.14 8.40
N LYS A 41 -8.19 -22.23 8.99
CA LYS A 41 -8.73 -21.21 9.88
C LYS A 41 -9.65 -20.25 9.13
N ILE A 42 -9.26 -19.81 7.92
CA ILE A 42 -10.11 -18.94 7.08
C ILE A 42 -11.43 -19.65 6.78
N ILE A 43 -11.40 -20.94 6.38
CA ILE A 43 -12.60 -21.71 6.08
C ILE A 43 -13.49 -21.84 7.33
N SER A 44 -12.90 -22.09 8.51
CA SER A 44 -13.66 -22.23 9.76
C SER A 44 -14.43 -20.98 10.16
N LEU A 45 -13.92 -19.79 9.81
CA LEU A 45 -14.58 -18.50 10.05
C LEU A 45 -15.75 -18.23 9.09
N LYS A 46 -15.90 -19.04 8.04
CA LYS A 46 -16.96 -18.94 7.02
C LYS A 46 -17.15 -17.50 6.50
N PRO A 47 -16.10 -16.84 5.98
CA PRO A 47 -16.24 -15.52 5.42
C PRO A 47 -17.02 -15.58 4.10
N ASN A 48 -17.74 -14.50 3.77
CA ASN A 48 -18.37 -14.34 2.46
C ASN A 48 -17.36 -13.95 1.39
N LEU A 49 -16.29 -13.27 1.79
CA LEU A 49 -15.26 -12.72 0.91
C LEU A 49 -13.91 -12.72 1.63
N VAL A 50 -12.87 -13.07 0.90
CA VAL A 50 -11.47 -12.81 1.27
C VAL A 50 -10.93 -11.71 0.37
N VAL A 51 -10.43 -10.64 0.96
CA VAL A 51 -9.70 -9.58 0.24
C VAL A 51 -8.22 -9.86 0.39
N ALA A 52 -7.53 -9.98 -0.71
CA ALA A 52 -6.12 -10.33 -0.76
C ALA A 52 -5.35 -9.44 -1.74
N THR A 53 -4.05 -9.35 -1.55
CA THR A 53 -3.14 -8.70 -2.49
C THR A 53 -2.51 -9.74 -3.43
N ALA A 54 -1.81 -9.27 -4.45
CA ALA A 54 -1.10 -10.12 -5.41
C ALA A 54 -0.07 -11.10 -4.79
N MET A 55 0.25 -10.94 -3.48
CA MET A 55 1.10 -11.88 -2.76
C MET A 55 0.42 -13.22 -2.45
N LEU A 56 -0.91 -13.28 -2.49
CA LEU A 56 -1.63 -14.53 -2.28
C LEU A 56 -1.45 -15.45 -3.50
N GLY A 57 -0.72 -16.54 -3.33
CA GLY A 57 -0.46 -17.48 -4.40
C GLY A 57 -1.73 -18.12 -4.97
N ALA A 58 -1.76 -18.39 -6.28
CA ALA A 58 -2.90 -18.94 -7.00
C ALA A 58 -3.43 -20.28 -6.42
N GLN A 59 -2.57 -21.07 -5.77
CA GLN A 59 -2.95 -22.31 -5.09
C GLN A 59 -3.89 -22.03 -3.90
N HIS A 60 -3.64 -20.96 -3.14
CA HIS A 60 -4.47 -20.59 -2.00
C HIS A 60 -5.83 -20.05 -2.44
N ILE A 61 -5.84 -19.26 -3.53
CA ILE A 61 -7.08 -18.78 -4.16
C ILE A 61 -7.96 -19.98 -4.55
N ARG A 62 -7.42 -20.92 -5.33
CA ARG A 62 -8.16 -22.12 -5.74
C ARG A 62 -8.64 -22.96 -4.55
N SER A 63 -7.89 -23.00 -3.45
CA SER A 63 -8.29 -23.71 -2.24
C SER A 63 -9.50 -23.05 -1.58
N LEU A 64 -9.53 -21.73 -1.47
CA LEU A 64 -10.67 -21.00 -0.90
C LEU A 64 -11.92 -21.12 -1.78
N GLU A 65 -11.76 -20.97 -3.09
CA GLU A 65 -12.86 -21.06 -4.07
C GLU A 65 -13.53 -22.45 -4.06
N LYS A 66 -12.77 -23.53 -3.86
CA LYS A 66 -13.34 -24.89 -3.69
C LYS A 66 -14.32 -25.01 -2.52
N PHE A 67 -14.17 -24.17 -1.50
CA PHE A 67 -15.08 -24.09 -0.36
C PHE A 67 -16.14 -23.00 -0.52
N GLY A 68 -16.30 -22.45 -1.74
CA GLY A 68 -17.31 -21.44 -2.07
C GLY A 68 -16.99 -20.05 -1.54
N ILE A 69 -15.77 -19.80 -1.08
CA ILE A 69 -15.33 -18.50 -0.59
C ILE A 69 -14.85 -17.68 -1.78
N LYS A 70 -15.46 -16.51 -1.99
CA LYS A 70 -15.01 -15.56 -3.02
C LYS A 70 -13.70 -14.91 -2.60
N VAL A 71 -12.81 -14.66 -3.58
CA VAL A 71 -11.56 -13.96 -3.36
C VAL A 71 -11.51 -12.72 -4.25
N LEU A 72 -11.39 -11.54 -3.64
CA LEU A 72 -11.12 -10.29 -4.33
C LEU A 72 -9.61 -10.02 -4.26
N MET A 73 -8.99 -9.96 -5.43
CA MET A 73 -7.57 -9.63 -5.55
C MET A 73 -7.40 -8.15 -5.81
N LEU A 74 -6.79 -7.43 -4.87
CA LEU A 74 -6.44 -6.04 -5.06
C LEU A 74 -5.02 -5.96 -5.65
N PRO A 75 -4.85 -5.29 -6.81
CA PRO A 75 -3.53 -5.03 -7.34
C PRO A 75 -2.75 -4.08 -6.42
N TYR A 76 -1.42 -4.03 -6.57
CA TYR A 76 -0.64 -2.98 -5.92
C TYR A 76 -0.92 -1.64 -6.60
N PRO A 77 -1.39 -0.63 -5.86
CA PRO A 77 -1.66 0.67 -6.44
C PRO A 77 -0.35 1.35 -6.84
N GLN A 78 -0.35 1.99 -7.99
CA GLN A 78 0.79 2.76 -8.51
C GLN A 78 0.60 4.26 -8.35
N SER A 79 -0.60 4.69 -7.98
CA SER A 79 -0.94 6.09 -7.78
C SER A 79 -1.86 6.30 -6.59
N VAL A 80 -1.96 7.54 -6.14
CA VAL A 80 -2.95 7.96 -5.13
C VAL A 80 -4.37 7.73 -5.61
N ASP A 81 -4.64 7.95 -6.90
CA ASP A 81 -5.97 7.71 -7.46
C ASP A 81 -6.34 6.23 -7.43
N GLU A 82 -5.42 5.32 -7.74
CA GLU A 82 -5.66 3.87 -7.62
C GLU A 82 -5.91 3.44 -6.16
N VAL A 83 -5.26 4.07 -5.17
CA VAL A 83 -5.58 3.85 -3.76
C VAL A 83 -7.01 4.28 -3.46
N PHE A 84 -7.46 5.40 -4.02
CA PHE A 84 -8.83 5.90 -3.84
C PHE A 84 -9.87 4.99 -4.51
N GLU A 85 -9.56 4.44 -5.68
CA GLU A 85 -10.41 3.45 -6.35
C GLU A 85 -10.58 2.20 -5.48
N GLN A 86 -9.49 1.65 -4.95
CA GLN A 86 -9.55 0.50 -4.04
C GLN A 86 -10.28 0.81 -2.74
N TYR A 87 -10.14 2.03 -2.22
CA TYR A 87 -10.88 2.49 -1.04
C TYR A 87 -12.38 2.45 -1.29
N LEU A 88 -12.84 2.97 -2.45
CA LEU A 88 -14.25 2.93 -2.86
C LEU A 88 -14.74 1.50 -3.09
N GLU A 89 -13.97 0.66 -3.76
CA GLU A 89 -14.33 -0.74 -3.99
C GLU A 89 -14.58 -1.49 -2.68
N ILE A 90 -13.67 -1.34 -1.72
CA ILE A 90 -13.85 -1.94 -0.38
C ILE A 90 -15.06 -1.35 0.34
N ALA A 91 -15.27 -0.04 0.22
CA ALA A 91 -16.40 0.64 0.86
C ALA A 91 -17.75 0.16 0.32
N GLU A 92 -17.88 -0.05 -0.98
CA GLU A 92 -19.09 -0.59 -1.59
C GLU A 92 -19.38 -2.01 -1.07
N ILE A 93 -18.36 -2.85 -0.95
CA ILE A 93 -18.48 -4.20 -0.43
C ILE A 93 -19.04 -4.23 1.00
N VAL A 94 -18.63 -3.27 1.85
CA VAL A 94 -19.08 -3.19 3.24
C VAL A 94 -20.28 -2.24 3.44
N GLY A 95 -20.89 -1.77 2.34
CA GLY A 95 -22.08 -0.89 2.38
C GLY A 95 -21.80 0.52 2.92
N LYS A 96 -20.58 1.04 2.72
CA LYS A 96 -20.12 2.35 3.21
C LYS A 96 -19.72 3.32 2.09
N GLY A 97 -20.20 3.11 0.88
CA GLY A 97 -19.83 3.92 -0.29
C GLY A 97 -20.03 5.42 -0.11
N GLN A 98 -21.14 5.85 0.49
CA GLN A 98 -21.39 7.29 0.74
C GLN A 98 -20.38 7.91 1.72
N ILE A 99 -20.01 7.19 2.76
CA ILE A 99 -19.00 7.63 3.72
C ILE A 99 -17.65 7.75 3.03
N ALA A 100 -17.30 6.75 2.22
CA ALA A 100 -16.05 6.75 1.47
C ALA A 100 -15.96 7.93 0.50
N GLN A 101 -17.04 8.25 -0.22
CA GLN A 101 -17.07 9.41 -1.13
C GLN A 101 -16.82 10.73 -0.38
N GLN A 102 -17.39 10.88 0.83
CA GLN A 102 -17.12 12.05 1.66
C GLN A 102 -15.65 12.11 2.09
N HIS A 103 -15.09 11.01 2.62
CA HIS A 103 -13.68 10.94 3.00
C HIS A 103 -12.75 11.25 1.83
N LEU A 104 -13.02 10.69 0.65
CA LEU A 104 -12.19 10.95 -0.53
C LEU A 104 -12.24 12.39 -1.00
N LYS A 105 -13.39 13.06 -0.86
CA LYS A 105 -13.48 14.50 -1.15
C LYS A 105 -12.57 15.30 -0.22
N GLU A 106 -12.54 14.96 1.06
CA GLU A 106 -11.69 15.61 2.05
C GLU A 106 -10.20 15.31 1.77
N TYR A 107 -9.86 14.06 1.48
CA TYR A 107 -8.47 13.66 1.15
C TYR A 107 -7.96 14.35 -0.12
N ARG A 108 -8.77 14.41 -1.18
CA ARG A 108 -8.41 15.14 -2.41
C ARG A 108 -8.17 16.61 -2.12
N SER A 109 -9.04 17.25 -1.33
CA SER A 109 -8.87 18.66 -0.94
C SER A 109 -7.55 18.89 -0.18
N HIS A 110 -7.19 18.00 0.76
CA HIS A 110 -5.92 18.10 1.48
C HIS A 110 -4.71 17.92 0.54
N ILE A 111 -4.77 16.94 -0.37
CA ILE A 111 -3.71 16.70 -1.35
C ILE A 111 -3.53 17.93 -2.27
N GLU A 112 -4.62 18.52 -2.74
CA GLU A 112 -4.59 19.73 -3.54
C GLU A 112 -3.96 20.91 -2.78
N GLN A 113 -4.31 21.10 -1.51
CA GLN A 113 -3.72 22.13 -0.66
C GLN A 113 -2.22 21.93 -0.49
N VAL A 114 -1.77 20.68 -0.25
CA VAL A 114 -0.33 20.36 -0.18
C VAL A 114 0.34 20.66 -1.51
N SER A 115 -0.20 20.18 -2.61
CA SER A 115 0.35 20.40 -3.96
C SER A 115 0.46 21.89 -4.29
N GLN A 116 -0.58 22.68 -3.96
CA GLN A 116 -0.57 24.13 -4.18
C GLN A 116 0.45 24.83 -3.28
N SER A 117 0.59 24.44 -2.02
CA SER A 117 1.54 25.02 -1.08
C SER A 117 2.99 24.75 -1.47
N MET A 118 3.25 23.57 -2.04
CA MET A 118 4.57 23.19 -2.51
C MET A 118 4.95 23.87 -3.83
N GLY A 119 3.96 24.17 -4.68
CA GLY A 119 4.17 24.75 -6.02
C GLY A 119 4.89 23.78 -6.95
N LYS A 120 5.08 24.20 -8.20
CA LYS A 120 5.90 23.44 -9.15
C LYS A 120 7.38 23.68 -8.86
N ARG A 121 7.97 22.82 -8.04
CA ARG A 121 9.40 22.93 -7.70
C ARG A 121 10.28 22.28 -8.74
N ASP A 122 9.81 21.23 -9.42
CA ASP A 122 10.58 20.39 -10.35
C ASP A 122 11.98 20.02 -9.80
N GLU A 123 12.06 19.95 -8.48
CA GLU A 123 13.30 19.59 -7.79
C GLU A 123 13.51 18.08 -7.86
N SER A 124 14.76 17.68 -8.11
CA SER A 124 15.10 16.28 -8.24
C SER A 124 15.10 15.56 -6.90
N LEU A 125 14.50 14.38 -6.88
CA LEU A 125 14.39 13.50 -5.71
C LEU A 125 14.91 12.11 -6.05
N PHE A 126 15.72 11.53 -5.16
CA PHE A 126 16.06 10.13 -5.15
C PHE A 126 15.31 9.42 -4.01
N ILE A 127 14.61 8.33 -4.31
CA ILE A 127 13.82 7.57 -3.34
C ILE A 127 14.46 6.20 -3.12
N GLN A 128 15.20 6.05 -2.02
CA GLN A 128 15.84 4.79 -1.66
C GLN A 128 14.87 3.91 -0.86
N ILE A 129 14.72 2.65 -1.28
CA ILE A 129 13.88 1.62 -0.61
C ILE A 129 14.67 0.38 -0.19
N GLY A 130 15.94 0.28 -0.54
CA GLY A 130 16.85 -0.78 -0.10
C GLY A 130 18.28 -0.26 -0.04
N ALA A 131 19.10 -0.79 0.86
CA ALA A 131 20.46 -0.34 1.08
C ALA A 131 21.50 -1.31 0.52
N ASP A 132 21.28 -2.60 0.58
CA ASP A 132 22.18 -3.64 0.11
C ASP A 132 21.39 -4.84 -0.45
N PRO A 133 21.25 -4.95 -1.79
CA PRO A 133 21.74 -3.98 -2.79
C PRO A 133 21.01 -2.64 -2.72
N LEU A 134 21.66 -1.57 -3.23
CA LEU A 134 21.03 -0.25 -3.29
C LEU A 134 19.86 -0.33 -4.30
N PHE A 135 18.66 -0.11 -3.80
CA PHE A 135 17.42 -0.20 -4.55
C PHE A 135 16.59 1.07 -4.39
N ALA A 136 16.02 1.57 -5.47
CA ALA A 136 15.26 2.82 -5.52
C ALA A 136 13.88 2.62 -6.13
N ALA A 137 12.94 3.45 -5.74
CA ALA A 137 11.65 3.57 -6.41
C ALA A 137 11.83 4.21 -7.78
N THR A 138 11.23 3.62 -8.81
CA THR A 138 11.26 4.14 -10.18
C THR A 138 10.01 4.95 -10.49
N GLU A 139 10.05 5.74 -11.55
CA GLU A 139 8.87 6.36 -12.14
C GLU A 139 7.78 5.30 -12.42
N GLY A 140 6.51 5.67 -12.26
CA GLY A 140 5.38 4.74 -12.39
C GLY A 140 5.12 3.89 -11.14
N THR A 141 5.84 4.10 -10.04
CA THR A 141 5.54 3.48 -8.75
C THR A 141 4.75 4.42 -7.85
N PHE A 142 4.02 3.88 -6.88
CA PHE A 142 3.26 4.67 -5.90
C PHE A 142 4.10 5.75 -5.20
N LEU A 143 5.32 5.43 -4.81
CA LEU A 143 6.22 6.37 -4.15
C LEU A 143 6.64 7.52 -5.07
N SER A 144 6.90 7.23 -6.35
CA SER A 144 7.17 8.25 -7.35
C SER A 144 5.96 9.15 -7.58
N ASN A 145 4.76 8.58 -7.68
CA ASN A 145 3.53 9.35 -7.80
C ASN A 145 3.29 10.27 -6.59
N CYS A 146 3.54 9.81 -5.37
CA CYS A 146 3.48 10.67 -4.19
C CYS A 146 4.46 11.84 -4.26
N ALA A 147 5.67 11.63 -4.79
CA ALA A 147 6.65 12.70 -4.99
C ALA A 147 6.18 13.71 -6.04
N GLU A 148 5.60 13.24 -7.15
CA GLU A 148 5.03 14.08 -8.21
C GLU A 148 3.89 14.96 -7.70
N VAL A 149 2.99 14.40 -6.88
CA VAL A 149 1.93 15.16 -6.20
C VAL A 149 2.49 16.28 -5.35
N CYS A 150 3.67 16.07 -4.75
CA CYS A 150 4.41 17.10 -4.00
C CYS A 150 5.23 18.04 -4.88
N GLY A 151 5.14 17.96 -6.22
CA GLY A 151 5.89 18.80 -7.15
C GLY A 151 7.38 18.45 -7.26
N LEU A 152 7.76 17.24 -6.85
CA LEU A 152 9.13 16.71 -6.94
C LEU A 152 9.24 15.74 -8.13
N ARG A 153 10.43 15.70 -8.73
CA ARG A 153 10.71 14.81 -9.86
C ARG A 153 11.65 13.69 -9.42
N ASN A 154 11.20 12.44 -9.54
CA ASN A 154 12.06 11.28 -9.33
C ASN A 154 13.17 11.26 -10.39
N ILE A 155 14.41 10.97 -9.98
CA ILE A 155 15.55 10.84 -10.90
C ILE A 155 15.64 9.46 -11.55
N MET A 156 14.86 8.50 -11.06
CA MET A 156 14.80 7.14 -11.60
C MET A 156 13.69 7.05 -12.64
N ASP A 157 14.03 6.69 -13.87
CA ASP A 157 13.03 6.51 -14.94
C ASP A 157 12.28 5.16 -14.84
N SER A 158 11.21 5.02 -15.62
CA SER A 158 10.36 3.84 -15.67
C SER A 158 11.03 2.61 -16.32
N THR A 159 12.13 2.80 -17.03
CA THR A 159 12.86 1.70 -17.70
C THR A 159 13.84 1.02 -16.76
N SER A 160 14.16 1.64 -15.63
CA SER A 160 15.02 1.09 -14.60
C SER A 160 14.33 -0.06 -13.85
N ASN A 161 15.09 -1.07 -13.50
CA ASN A 161 14.63 -2.15 -12.61
C ASN A 161 14.75 -1.79 -11.11
N GLY A 162 15.11 -0.55 -10.80
CA GLY A 162 15.30 -0.06 -9.44
C GLY A 162 16.69 -0.33 -8.84
N LEU A 163 17.49 -1.22 -9.42
CA LEU A 163 18.86 -1.42 -8.96
C LEU A 163 19.74 -0.23 -9.38
N VAL A 164 20.48 0.30 -8.44
CA VAL A 164 21.26 1.53 -8.61
C VAL A 164 22.65 1.34 -8.02
N ASN A 165 23.65 1.99 -8.63
CA ASN A 165 24.96 2.14 -8.02
C ASN A 165 25.13 3.54 -7.39
N LYS A 166 26.08 3.66 -6.48
CA LYS A 166 26.32 4.92 -5.75
C LYS A 166 26.80 6.04 -6.69
N GLU A 167 27.55 5.69 -7.72
CA GLU A 167 28.07 6.62 -8.72
C GLU A 167 26.95 7.30 -9.49
N PHE A 168 25.89 6.58 -9.85
CA PHE A 168 24.72 7.15 -10.49
C PHE A 168 24.06 8.19 -9.58
N VAL A 169 23.86 7.89 -8.30
CA VAL A 169 23.23 8.82 -7.36
C VAL A 169 24.08 10.09 -7.19
N ILE A 170 25.42 9.94 -7.07
CA ILE A 170 26.36 11.04 -6.94
C ILE A 170 26.36 11.92 -8.21
N THR A 171 26.41 11.31 -9.39
CA THR A 171 26.43 12.05 -10.66
C THR A 171 25.11 12.73 -10.98
N SER A 172 23.98 12.11 -10.62
CA SER A 172 22.65 12.70 -10.78
C SER A 172 22.42 13.88 -9.83
N ASN A 173 23.21 13.98 -8.76
CA ASN A 173 23.19 15.05 -7.76
C ASN A 173 21.76 15.48 -7.37
N PRO A 174 20.91 14.56 -6.85
CA PRO A 174 19.55 14.90 -6.51
C PRO A 174 19.52 15.95 -5.40
N LYS A 175 18.58 16.89 -5.50
CA LYS A 175 18.42 17.93 -4.47
C LYS A 175 17.91 17.34 -3.15
N TRP A 176 17.09 16.30 -3.25
CA TRP A 176 16.48 15.60 -2.10
C TRP A 176 16.76 14.10 -2.15
N MET A 177 16.92 13.52 -0.98
CA MET A 177 16.99 12.07 -0.80
C MET A 177 15.96 11.66 0.23
N LEU A 178 15.05 10.74 -0.16
CA LEU A 178 14.09 10.11 0.73
C LEU A 178 14.54 8.67 0.98
N LEU A 179 14.77 8.32 2.24
CA LEU A 179 15.13 6.97 2.65
C LEU A 179 13.93 6.32 3.32
N ILE A 180 13.43 5.23 2.72
CA ILE A 180 12.35 4.42 3.28
C ILE A 180 12.99 3.16 3.84
N LEU A 181 13.05 3.10 5.17
CA LEU A 181 13.66 1.99 5.87
C LEU A 181 12.58 0.96 6.18
N MET A 182 12.72 -0.24 5.61
CA MET A 182 11.79 -1.36 5.83
C MET A 182 12.15 -2.20 7.07
N ASP A 183 13.31 -1.93 7.67
CA ASP A 183 13.82 -2.64 8.83
C ASP A 183 14.00 -1.70 10.03
N ASN A 184 13.99 -2.26 11.25
CA ASN A 184 14.27 -1.52 12.49
C ASN A 184 15.73 -1.02 12.54
N LEU A 185 16.10 -0.13 11.62
CA LEU A 185 17.42 0.50 11.55
C LEU A 185 17.58 1.66 12.54
N GLN A 186 16.98 1.58 13.73
CA GLN A 186 17.35 2.50 14.82
C GLN A 186 18.80 2.33 15.30
N GLU A 187 19.50 1.27 14.86
CA GLU A 187 20.88 0.98 15.31
C GLU A 187 21.98 1.22 14.27
N LYS A 188 21.70 1.62 13.03
CA LYS A 188 22.72 1.78 11.98
C LYS A 188 22.62 3.09 11.17
N ALA A 189 22.07 4.14 11.73
CA ALA A 189 22.18 5.48 11.14
C ALA A 189 23.49 6.14 11.61
N TYR A 190 24.59 5.87 10.90
CA TYR A 190 25.84 6.65 10.96
C TYR A 190 26.33 6.92 9.56
#